data_8c551e4c38dd79675cb0c005f45540f6
#
_entry.id   8c551e4c38dd79675cb0c005f45540f6
#
_cell.length_a   1.000
_cell.length_b   1.000
_cell.length_c   1.000
_cell.angle_alpha   90.00
_cell.angle_beta   90.00
_cell.angle_gamma   90.00
#
_symmetry.space_group_name_H-M   'P 1'
#
loop_
_entity.id
_entity.type
_entity.pdbx_description
1 polymer ?
#
loop_
_entity_poly.entity_id
_entity_poly.type
_entity_poly.pdbx_seq_one_letter_code
_entity_poly.pdbx_strand_id
1 'polypeptide(L)'
;MNADHQFYIGHDHKVCQDYAMSHANEAGAFAIVCDGCSSSPDVDFGARAVALSAKRTLSIGGADMSYDLFGKVTIRNLEHIADIVPLHPHSLDATLLATWVKGKDFTAHMYGDGVFFHKSATTLRIVHVEFESNKPAYLSYHLDKVRLKEYEDTVLESKRILDISLYLGAAGTSDSIEVETFVKPFEPVTFKGLVEPGDVIAVCSDGINSFKKGGAEEIPWSVMAREFINYKTTPGVFVQRRLSWLKRQWTKEQISHYDDIAMAAIVV
;
A
#
# COMPACT_ATOMS: atom_id res chain seq x y z
N MET A 1 7.18 -12.21 15.51
CA MET A 1 6.49 -11.26 14.63
C MET A 1 5.02 -11.62 14.53
N ASN A 2 4.16 -10.63 14.32
CA ASN A 2 2.76 -10.82 13.98
C ASN A 2 2.44 -9.99 12.73
N ALA A 3 1.50 -10.44 11.91
CA ALA A 3 1.08 -9.70 10.73
C ALA A 3 -0.44 -9.81 10.57
N ASP A 4 -1.07 -8.70 10.19
CA ASP A 4 -2.52 -8.62 10.01
C ASP A 4 -2.86 -7.63 8.90
N HIS A 5 -4.06 -7.76 8.34
CA HIS A 5 -4.55 -6.92 7.27
C HIS A 5 -6.06 -6.76 7.34
N GLN A 6 -6.56 -5.72 6.69
CA GLN A 6 -7.99 -5.47 6.53
C GLN A 6 -8.21 -4.56 5.32
N PHE A 7 -9.35 -4.71 4.68
CA PHE A 7 -9.83 -3.79 3.66
C PHE A 7 -11.34 -3.59 3.78
N TYR A 8 -11.80 -2.40 3.37
CA TYR A 8 -13.21 -2.00 3.39
C TYR A 8 -13.57 -1.31 2.10
N ILE A 9 -14.78 -1.57 1.64
CA ILE A 9 -15.37 -0.89 0.49
C ILE A 9 -15.68 0.58 0.81
N GLY A 10 -15.34 1.48 -0.10
CA GLY A 10 -15.68 2.88 -0.08
C GLY A 10 -17.17 3.14 -0.37
N HIS A 11 -17.62 4.33 -0.01
CA HIS A 11 -19.02 4.73 -0.22
C HIS A 11 -19.41 4.77 -1.71
N ASP A 12 -18.49 5.15 -2.58
CA ASP A 12 -18.75 5.35 -4.02
C ASP A 12 -18.61 4.06 -4.84
N HIS A 13 -18.15 2.97 -4.24
CA HIS A 13 -17.90 1.71 -4.91
C HIS A 13 -19.03 0.70 -4.68
N LYS A 14 -19.25 -0.16 -5.68
CA LYS A 14 -20.20 -1.30 -5.60
C LYS A 14 -19.50 -2.60 -5.21
N VAL A 15 -18.21 -2.71 -5.51
CA VAL A 15 -17.33 -3.82 -5.20
C VAL A 15 -16.04 -3.24 -4.64
N CYS A 16 -15.47 -3.85 -3.61
CA CYS A 16 -14.17 -3.42 -3.11
C CYS A 16 -13.10 -3.80 -4.13
N GLN A 17 -12.43 -2.80 -4.66
CA GLN A 17 -11.37 -2.92 -5.67
C GLN A 17 -10.01 -3.10 -5.03
N ASP A 18 -9.91 -2.77 -3.74
CA ASP A 18 -8.73 -2.99 -2.92
C ASP A 18 -8.61 -4.42 -2.42
N TYR A 19 -7.37 -4.86 -2.29
CA TYR A 19 -7.05 -6.12 -1.65
C TYR A 19 -5.83 -6.01 -0.75
N ALA A 20 -5.90 -6.60 0.44
CA ALA A 20 -4.79 -6.70 1.37
C ALA A 20 -4.53 -8.14 1.77
N MET A 21 -3.28 -8.47 2.05
CA MET A 21 -2.89 -9.76 2.63
C MET A 21 -1.63 -9.63 3.46
N SER A 22 -1.48 -10.52 4.44
CA SER A 22 -0.31 -10.59 5.28
C SER A 22 -0.07 -12.02 5.77
N HIS A 23 1.16 -12.27 6.20
CA HIS A 23 1.54 -13.55 6.82
C HIS A 23 2.76 -13.35 7.70
N ALA A 24 2.84 -14.10 8.80
CA ALA A 24 4.03 -14.20 9.64
C ALA A 24 4.28 -15.65 10.04
N ASN A 25 5.54 -16.06 10.02
CA ASN A 25 6.02 -17.34 10.52
C ASN A 25 7.46 -17.18 11.07
N GLU A 26 8.12 -18.28 11.39
CA GLU A 26 9.49 -18.27 11.91
C GLU A 26 10.52 -17.73 10.92
N ALA A 27 10.29 -17.85 9.61
CA ALA A 27 11.19 -17.37 8.57
C ALA A 27 11.08 -15.86 8.32
N GLY A 28 9.98 -15.22 8.74
CA GLY A 28 9.75 -13.80 8.54
C GLY A 28 8.27 -13.45 8.43
N ALA A 29 8.00 -12.21 8.03
CA ALA A 29 6.65 -11.72 7.84
C ALA A 29 6.56 -10.87 6.56
N PHE A 30 5.37 -10.80 5.95
CA PHE A 30 5.08 -9.87 4.87
C PHE A 30 3.70 -9.23 5.03
N ALA A 31 3.55 -8.05 4.43
CA ALA A 31 2.30 -7.34 4.28
C ALA A 31 2.23 -6.77 2.84
N ILE A 32 1.10 -6.96 2.18
CA ILE A 32 0.86 -6.56 0.78
C ILE A 32 -0.49 -5.87 0.70
N VAL A 33 -0.54 -4.76 -0.03
CA VAL A 33 -1.76 -4.04 -0.42
C VAL A 33 -1.71 -3.81 -1.93
N CYS A 34 -2.85 -4.00 -2.58
CA CYS A 34 -3.08 -3.67 -3.98
C CYS A 34 -4.40 -2.91 -4.08
N ASP A 35 -4.39 -1.82 -4.82
CA ASP A 35 -5.53 -1.02 -5.18
C ASP A 35 -5.78 -1.13 -6.67
N GLY A 36 -7.00 -1.51 -7.06
CA GLY A 36 -7.40 -1.75 -8.44
C GLY A 36 -7.89 -0.47 -9.12
N CYS A 37 -7.42 -0.22 -10.34
CA CYS A 37 -7.80 0.96 -11.12
C CYS A 37 -9.31 1.03 -11.41
N SER A 38 -10.05 1.96 -10.81
CA SER A 38 -11.52 2.08 -10.90
C SER A 38 -12.07 2.21 -12.32
N SER A 39 -11.25 2.68 -13.28
CA SER A 39 -11.63 2.81 -14.69
C SER A 39 -11.50 1.50 -15.50
N SER A 40 -10.96 0.46 -14.89
CA SER A 40 -10.72 -0.84 -15.54
C SER A 40 -11.83 -1.85 -15.21
N PRO A 41 -12.10 -2.86 -16.07
CA PRO A 41 -13.07 -3.90 -15.76
C PRO A 41 -12.48 -4.93 -14.76
N ASP A 42 -13.34 -5.58 -13.96
CA ASP A 42 -12.99 -6.70 -13.07
C ASP A 42 -11.76 -6.44 -12.17
N VAL A 43 -11.62 -5.20 -11.70
CA VAL A 43 -10.41 -4.73 -11.00
C VAL A 43 -10.21 -5.35 -9.62
N ASP A 44 -11.27 -5.78 -8.96
CA ASP A 44 -11.21 -6.52 -7.69
C ASP A 44 -10.49 -7.86 -7.87
N PHE A 45 -10.70 -8.53 -9.00
CA PHE A 45 -9.93 -9.71 -9.35
C PHE A 45 -8.47 -9.35 -9.65
N GLY A 46 -8.23 -8.27 -10.40
CA GLY A 46 -6.90 -7.78 -10.76
C GLY A 46 -6.03 -7.49 -9.54
N ALA A 47 -6.54 -6.73 -8.58
CA ALA A 47 -5.83 -6.44 -7.33
C ALA A 47 -5.45 -7.72 -6.57
N ARG A 48 -6.35 -8.71 -6.51
CA ARG A 48 -6.07 -10.03 -5.90
C ARG A 48 -5.01 -10.81 -6.67
N ALA A 49 -5.07 -10.81 -8.01
CA ALA A 49 -4.09 -11.50 -8.86
C ALA A 49 -2.68 -10.92 -8.68
N VAL A 50 -2.56 -9.58 -8.62
CA VAL A 50 -1.30 -8.89 -8.34
C VAL A 50 -0.77 -9.25 -6.96
N ALA A 51 -1.60 -9.19 -5.92
CA ALA A 51 -1.21 -9.52 -4.55
C ALA A 51 -0.75 -10.98 -4.41
N LEU A 52 -1.46 -11.94 -5.02
CA LEU A 52 -1.09 -13.35 -5.01
C LEU A 52 0.22 -13.62 -5.79
N SER A 53 0.44 -12.91 -6.90
CA SER A 53 1.68 -12.96 -7.67
C SER A 53 2.86 -12.44 -6.86
N ALA A 54 2.69 -11.33 -6.15
CA ALA A 54 3.70 -10.77 -5.25
C ALA A 54 4.00 -11.71 -4.07
N LYS A 55 2.98 -12.29 -3.44
CA LYS A 55 3.16 -13.33 -2.41
C LYS A 55 3.99 -14.51 -2.91
N ARG A 56 3.70 -15.02 -4.11
CA ARG A 56 4.48 -16.09 -4.72
C ARG A 56 5.94 -15.66 -4.94
N THR A 57 6.15 -14.44 -5.42
CA THR A 57 7.49 -13.86 -5.59
C THR A 57 8.27 -13.87 -4.28
N LEU A 58 7.66 -13.41 -3.17
CA LEU A 58 8.29 -13.45 -1.84
C LEU A 58 8.62 -14.89 -1.40
N SER A 59 7.76 -15.87 -1.71
CA SER A 59 7.98 -17.26 -1.30
C SER A 59 9.12 -17.96 -2.06
N ILE A 60 9.47 -17.54 -3.28
CA ILE A 60 10.53 -18.15 -4.09
C ILE A 60 11.86 -17.40 -4.06
N GLY A 61 11.86 -16.11 -3.83
CA GLY A 61 13.06 -15.26 -3.89
C GLY A 61 13.51 -14.70 -2.56
N GLY A 62 12.65 -14.72 -1.57
CA GLY A 62 12.95 -14.16 -0.26
C GLY A 62 13.19 -12.66 -0.24
N ALA A 63 13.69 -12.18 0.89
CA ALA A 63 13.82 -10.78 1.24
C ALA A 63 14.96 -10.02 0.52
N ASP A 64 15.74 -10.67 -0.31
CA ASP A 64 16.97 -10.08 -0.90
C ASP A 64 16.76 -9.54 -2.32
N MET A 65 15.51 -9.53 -2.83
CA MET A 65 15.22 -9.04 -4.17
C MET A 65 15.31 -7.52 -4.25
N SER A 66 15.99 -7.03 -5.31
CA SER A 66 15.91 -5.62 -5.69
C SER A 66 14.49 -5.28 -6.18
N TYR A 67 14.16 -3.99 -6.21
CA TYR A 67 12.91 -3.49 -6.79
C TYR A 67 12.65 -4.09 -8.17
N ASP A 68 13.60 -3.95 -9.11
CA ASP A 68 13.44 -4.45 -10.48
C ASP A 68 13.25 -5.96 -10.55
N LEU A 69 14.00 -6.73 -9.76
CA LEU A 69 13.90 -8.19 -9.77
C LEU A 69 12.54 -8.63 -9.18
N PHE A 70 12.11 -8.02 -8.09
CA PHE A 70 10.82 -8.30 -7.47
C PHE A 70 9.66 -8.02 -8.45
N GLY A 71 9.69 -6.85 -9.12
CA GLY A 71 8.70 -6.48 -10.14
C GLY A 71 8.68 -7.47 -11.30
N LYS A 72 9.85 -7.78 -11.89
CA LYS A 72 9.97 -8.73 -13.01
C LYS A 72 9.45 -10.14 -12.68
N VAL A 73 9.74 -10.66 -11.49
CA VAL A 73 9.26 -11.98 -11.08
C VAL A 73 7.76 -11.95 -10.79
N THR A 74 7.26 -10.87 -10.20
CA THR A 74 5.83 -10.66 -9.96
C THR A 74 5.05 -10.60 -11.27
N ILE A 75 5.53 -9.85 -12.27
CA ILE A 75 4.92 -9.80 -13.61
C ILE A 75 4.87 -11.18 -14.25
N ARG A 76 5.97 -11.94 -14.20
CA ARG A 76 5.98 -13.32 -14.74
C ARG A 76 4.94 -14.23 -14.07
N ASN A 77 4.75 -14.11 -12.75
CA ASN A 77 3.70 -14.84 -12.05
C ASN A 77 2.31 -14.37 -12.47
N LEU A 78 2.14 -13.07 -12.75
CA LEU A 78 0.89 -12.48 -13.20
C LEU A 78 0.53 -12.90 -14.62
N GLU A 79 1.51 -13.01 -15.54
CA GLU A 79 1.34 -13.57 -16.89
C GLU A 79 0.70 -14.95 -16.84
N HIS A 80 1.18 -15.84 -15.97
CA HIS A 80 0.60 -17.17 -15.81
C HIS A 80 -0.87 -17.14 -15.36
N ILE A 81 -1.27 -16.18 -14.55
CA ILE A 81 -2.67 -16.03 -14.16
C ILE A 81 -3.50 -15.53 -15.35
N ALA A 82 -2.99 -14.54 -16.09
CA ALA A 82 -3.65 -14.00 -17.27
C ALA A 82 -3.83 -15.02 -18.39
N ASP A 83 -2.90 -15.96 -18.56
CA ASP A 83 -2.99 -17.06 -19.52
C ASP A 83 -4.09 -18.07 -19.18
N ILE A 84 -4.39 -18.25 -17.90
CA ILE A 84 -5.38 -19.24 -17.42
C ILE A 84 -6.78 -18.63 -17.32
N VAL A 85 -6.87 -17.36 -16.89
CA VAL A 85 -8.14 -16.68 -16.69
C VAL A 85 -8.33 -15.64 -17.81
N PRO A 86 -9.34 -15.78 -18.66
CA PRO A 86 -9.57 -14.88 -19.80
C PRO A 86 -10.08 -13.52 -19.33
N LEU A 87 -9.20 -12.73 -18.74
CA LEU A 87 -9.46 -11.36 -18.30
C LEU A 87 -9.14 -10.35 -19.38
N HIS A 88 -9.80 -9.21 -19.32
CA HIS A 88 -9.36 -8.05 -20.06
C HIS A 88 -7.97 -7.61 -19.56
N PRO A 89 -6.99 -7.25 -20.42
CA PRO A 89 -5.64 -6.85 -19.98
C PRO A 89 -5.64 -5.74 -18.94
N HIS A 90 -6.58 -4.79 -19.01
CA HIS A 90 -6.72 -3.70 -18.04
C HIS A 90 -7.25 -4.16 -16.68
N SER A 91 -7.87 -5.33 -16.57
CA SER A 91 -8.32 -5.87 -15.27
C SER A 91 -7.15 -6.09 -14.29
N LEU A 92 -5.91 -6.14 -14.80
CA LEU A 92 -4.70 -6.30 -14.00
C LEU A 92 -4.06 -4.98 -13.57
N ASP A 93 -4.69 -3.83 -13.90
CA ASP A 93 -4.21 -2.51 -13.50
C ASP A 93 -4.48 -2.29 -12.02
N ALA A 94 -3.45 -2.43 -11.23
CA ALA A 94 -3.50 -2.23 -9.80
C ALA A 94 -2.14 -1.77 -9.27
N THR A 95 -2.17 -1.02 -8.19
CA THR A 95 -0.98 -0.71 -7.40
C THR A 95 -0.44 -1.99 -6.73
N LEU A 96 0.82 -1.97 -6.33
CA LEU A 96 1.40 -3.01 -5.49
C LEU A 96 2.31 -2.38 -4.44
N LEU A 97 1.89 -2.43 -3.21
CA LEU A 97 2.65 -2.02 -2.05
C LEU A 97 3.01 -3.29 -1.26
N ALA A 98 4.29 -3.65 -1.25
CA ALA A 98 4.74 -4.87 -0.60
C ALA A 98 5.86 -4.57 0.40
N THR A 99 5.70 -5.03 1.63
CA THR A 99 6.74 -4.96 2.64
C THR A 99 6.95 -6.33 3.30
N TRP A 100 8.18 -6.60 3.69
CA TRP A 100 8.54 -7.81 4.41
C TRP A 100 9.65 -7.58 5.42
N VAL A 101 9.69 -8.43 6.43
CA VAL A 101 10.69 -8.45 7.48
C VAL A 101 11.33 -9.84 7.53
N LYS A 102 12.67 -9.89 7.52
CA LYS A 102 13.46 -11.12 7.68
C LYS A 102 14.58 -10.86 8.68
N GLY A 103 14.55 -11.57 9.81
CA GLY A 103 15.46 -11.26 10.91
C GLY A 103 15.20 -9.86 11.46
N LYS A 104 16.21 -8.99 11.35
CA LYS A 104 16.12 -7.57 11.74
C LYS A 104 15.98 -6.61 10.55
N ASP A 105 16.00 -7.11 9.32
CA ASP A 105 15.93 -6.29 8.12
C ASP A 105 14.50 -6.19 7.62
N PHE A 106 14.07 -4.98 7.25
CA PHE A 106 12.86 -4.79 6.48
C PHE A 106 13.17 -4.22 5.10
N THR A 107 12.32 -4.56 4.15
CA THR A 107 12.26 -3.94 2.83
C THR A 107 10.81 -3.65 2.48
N ALA A 108 10.54 -2.50 1.86
CA ALA A 108 9.27 -2.17 1.25
C ALA A 108 9.49 -1.66 -0.18
N HIS A 109 8.68 -2.15 -1.11
CA HIS A 109 8.63 -1.71 -2.50
C HIS A 109 7.25 -1.17 -2.82
N MET A 110 7.18 -0.02 -3.49
CA MET A 110 5.94 0.62 -3.90
C MET A 110 5.89 0.78 -5.42
N TYR A 111 4.99 0.05 -6.06
CA TYR A 111 4.64 0.17 -7.47
C TYR A 111 3.25 0.80 -7.55
N GLY A 112 3.20 2.07 -7.92
CA GLY A 112 1.99 2.90 -7.83
C GLY A 112 2.03 3.82 -6.62
N ASP A 113 0.86 4.30 -6.23
CA ASP A 113 0.57 5.22 -5.13
C ASP A 113 0.10 4.51 -3.86
N GLY A 114 0.00 5.28 -2.77
CA GLY A 114 -0.40 4.82 -1.45
C GLY A 114 0.58 5.22 -0.34
N VAL A 115 0.51 4.59 0.81
CA VAL A 115 1.21 5.04 2.02
C VAL A 115 2.07 3.93 2.62
N PHE A 116 3.31 4.26 2.95
CA PHE A 116 4.23 3.45 3.74
C PHE A 116 4.38 4.01 5.15
N PHE A 117 4.47 3.11 6.14
CA PHE A 117 4.67 3.45 7.54
C PHE A 117 5.83 2.68 8.15
N HIS A 118 6.66 3.39 8.92
CA HIS A 118 7.58 2.78 9.87
C HIS A 118 7.42 3.47 11.23
N LYS A 119 6.92 2.74 12.21
CA LYS A 119 6.75 3.21 13.57
C LYS A 119 7.70 2.45 14.49
N SER A 120 8.58 3.17 15.17
CA SER A 120 9.44 2.65 16.22
C SER A 120 8.99 3.14 17.60
N ALA A 121 9.73 2.81 18.62
CA ALA A 121 9.48 3.31 19.98
C ALA A 121 9.57 4.84 20.09
N THR A 122 10.37 5.50 19.23
CA THR A 122 10.70 6.93 19.32
C THR A 122 10.31 7.75 18.10
N THR A 123 9.96 7.10 16.99
CA THR A 123 9.66 7.79 15.73
C THR A 123 8.49 7.15 15.01
N LEU A 124 7.77 7.97 14.26
CA LEU A 124 6.80 7.52 13.25
C LEU A 124 7.15 8.20 11.93
N ARG A 125 7.60 7.41 10.95
CA ARG A 125 7.80 7.85 9.57
C ARG A 125 6.59 7.43 8.75
N ILE A 126 6.00 8.38 8.05
CA ILE A 126 4.94 8.15 7.08
C ILE A 126 5.44 8.68 5.74
N VAL A 127 5.27 7.90 4.69
CA VAL A 127 5.57 8.33 3.32
C VAL A 127 4.33 8.11 2.48
N HIS A 128 3.73 9.19 2.04
CA HIS A 128 2.64 9.18 1.09
C HIS A 128 3.21 9.35 -0.32
N VAL A 129 2.80 8.48 -1.23
CA VAL A 129 3.25 8.46 -2.63
C VAL A 129 2.05 8.76 -3.51
N GLU A 130 2.15 9.80 -4.31
CA GLU A 130 1.13 10.23 -5.25
C GLU A 130 1.73 10.42 -6.65
N PHE A 131 0.86 10.48 -7.67
CA PHE A 131 1.23 10.83 -9.03
C PHE A 131 0.58 12.15 -9.40
N GLU A 132 1.37 13.15 -9.82
CA GLU A 132 0.90 14.49 -10.18
C GLU A 132 -0.24 14.47 -11.21
N SER A 133 -0.23 13.48 -12.12
CA SER A 133 -1.27 13.29 -13.14
C SER A 133 -2.41 12.34 -12.71
N ASN A 134 -2.41 11.87 -11.48
CA ASN A 134 -3.30 10.77 -11.01
C ASN A 134 -3.26 9.55 -11.96
N LYS A 135 -2.05 9.20 -12.43
CA LYS A 135 -1.80 8.07 -13.33
C LYS A 135 -0.68 7.20 -12.78
N PRO A 136 -0.99 6.27 -11.88
CA PRO A 136 0.01 5.39 -11.29
C PRO A 136 0.72 4.51 -12.32
N ALA A 137 1.99 4.23 -12.08
CA ALA A 137 2.79 3.33 -12.89
C ALA A 137 2.53 1.88 -12.48
N TYR A 138 1.50 1.26 -13.06
CA TYR A 138 1.15 -0.14 -12.73
C TYR A 138 2.16 -1.13 -13.31
N LEU A 139 2.44 -2.19 -12.58
CA LEU A 139 3.27 -3.29 -13.07
C LEU A 139 2.69 -3.98 -14.30
N SER A 140 1.37 -4.02 -14.44
CA SER A 140 0.65 -4.61 -15.58
C SER A 140 1.02 -4.00 -16.93
N TYR A 141 1.46 -2.74 -16.97
CA TYR A 141 1.91 -2.10 -18.22
C TYR A 141 3.09 -2.86 -18.86
N HIS A 142 3.92 -3.53 -18.07
CA HIS A 142 5.02 -4.34 -18.61
C HIS A 142 4.58 -5.65 -19.28
N LEU A 143 3.30 -6.04 -19.18
CA LEU A 143 2.73 -7.18 -19.91
C LEU A 143 2.50 -6.84 -21.39
N ASP A 144 2.36 -5.57 -21.74
CA ASP A 144 2.11 -5.09 -23.10
C ASP A 144 3.03 -3.91 -23.44
N LYS A 145 3.95 -4.13 -24.37
CA LYS A 145 4.94 -3.11 -24.77
C LYS A 145 4.29 -1.87 -25.43
N VAL A 146 3.14 -2.01 -26.06
CA VAL A 146 2.43 -0.88 -26.68
C VAL A 146 1.85 -0.01 -25.58
N ARG A 147 1.14 -0.60 -24.62
CA ARG A 147 0.59 0.10 -23.46
C ARG A 147 1.67 0.77 -22.62
N LEU A 148 2.78 0.06 -22.37
CA LEU A 148 3.90 0.63 -21.65
C LEU A 148 4.42 1.89 -22.32
N LYS A 149 4.61 1.84 -23.66
CA LYS A 149 5.09 2.98 -24.43
C LYS A 149 4.09 4.15 -24.43
N GLU A 150 2.80 3.87 -24.59
CA GLU A 150 1.74 4.88 -24.51
C GLU A 150 1.70 5.56 -23.13
N TYR A 151 1.86 4.78 -22.07
CA TYR A 151 1.95 5.32 -20.71
C TYR A 151 3.19 6.21 -20.55
N GLU A 152 4.37 5.74 -20.94
CA GLU A 152 5.62 6.50 -20.88
C GLU A 152 5.49 7.84 -21.62
N ASP A 153 4.90 7.85 -22.82
CA ASP A 153 4.69 9.07 -23.61
C ASP A 153 3.68 10.03 -22.93
N THR A 154 2.70 9.49 -22.21
CA THR A 154 1.69 10.28 -21.49
C THR A 154 2.27 10.96 -20.25
N VAL A 155 3.24 10.33 -19.57
CA VAL A 155 3.78 10.80 -18.28
C VAL A 155 5.19 11.39 -18.38
N LEU A 156 5.65 11.72 -19.60
CA LEU A 156 7.02 12.23 -19.85
C LEU A 156 7.42 13.39 -18.92
N GLU A 157 6.48 14.31 -18.65
CA GLU A 157 6.69 15.49 -17.80
C GLU A 157 6.06 15.35 -16.41
N SER A 158 5.33 14.26 -16.15
CA SER A 158 4.68 14.01 -14.87
C SER A 158 5.69 13.54 -13.82
N LYS A 159 5.40 13.83 -12.57
CA LYS A 159 6.23 13.44 -11.43
C LYS A 159 5.43 12.55 -10.49
N ARG A 160 6.16 11.71 -9.79
CA ARG A 160 5.67 11.05 -8.58
C ARG A 160 6.14 11.87 -7.39
N ILE A 161 5.21 12.19 -6.50
CA ILE A 161 5.42 13.02 -5.32
C ILE A 161 5.53 12.08 -4.12
N LEU A 162 6.53 12.29 -3.29
CA LEU A 162 6.70 11.62 -2.02
C LEU A 162 6.61 12.65 -0.90
N ASP A 163 5.49 12.66 -0.19
CA ASP A 163 5.31 13.47 1.02
C ASP A 163 5.78 12.66 2.23
N ILE A 164 6.89 13.07 2.80
CA ILE A 164 7.53 12.38 3.93
C ILE A 164 7.25 13.18 5.20
N SER A 165 6.53 12.57 6.13
CA SER A 165 6.30 13.10 7.48
C SER A 165 7.07 12.25 8.50
N LEU A 166 7.94 12.89 9.27
CA LEU A 166 8.66 12.27 10.38
C LEU A 166 8.20 12.90 11.70
N TYR A 167 7.55 12.13 12.53
CA TYR A 167 7.11 12.53 13.86
C TYR A 167 8.10 11.99 14.91
N LEU A 168 8.56 12.86 15.81
CA LEU A 168 9.46 12.53 16.89
C LEU A 168 8.68 12.34 18.19
N GLY A 169 9.15 11.41 19.06
CA GLY A 169 8.53 11.09 20.36
C GLY A 169 7.61 9.86 20.33
N ALA A 170 7.41 9.27 21.51
CA ALA A 170 6.73 7.98 21.72
C ALA A 170 5.27 7.90 21.22
N ALA A 171 4.63 9.04 20.96
CA ALA A 171 3.24 9.11 20.51
C ALA A 171 3.06 9.94 19.22
N GLY A 172 4.14 10.35 18.54
CA GLY A 172 4.04 11.25 17.41
C GLY A 172 3.47 12.64 17.78
N THR A 173 3.68 13.07 19.01
CA THR A 173 3.06 14.29 19.59
C THR A 173 3.98 15.49 19.59
N SER A 174 5.25 15.31 19.29
CA SER A 174 6.25 16.38 19.18
C SER A 174 6.65 16.58 17.72
N ASP A 175 7.32 17.68 17.46
CA ASP A 175 7.80 18.21 16.19
C ASP A 175 7.73 17.24 14.99
N SER A 176 6.99 17.61 13.95
CA SER A 176 7.00 16.92 12.67
C SER A 176 7.99 17.62 11.72
N ILE A 177 8.74 16.82 10.99
CA ILE A 177 9.52 17.27 9.83
C ILE A 177 8.79 16.76 8.60
N GLU A 178 8.39 17.69 7.71
CA GLU A 178 7.73 17.39 6.45
C GLU A 178 8.66 17.73 5.29
N VAL A 179 8.81 16.80 4.37
CA VAL A 179 9.67 16.93 3.18
C VAL A 179 8.92 16.39 1.98
N GLU A 180 8.74 17.24 0.98
CA GLU A 180 8.25 16.82 -0.33
C GLU A 180 9.44 16.50 -1.24
N THR A 181 9.38 15.39 -1.95
CA THR A 181 10.40 14.95 -2.90
C THR A 181 9.75 14.45 -4.19
N PHE A 182 10.42 14.68 -5.33
CA PHE A 182 9.92 14.30 -6.65
C PHE A 182 10.81 13.22 -7.26
N VAL A 183 10.18 12.20 -7.84
CA VAL A 183 10.85 11.14 -8.60
C VAL A 183 10.14 10.88 -9.92
N LYS A 184 10.82 10.24 -10.87
CA LYS A 184 10.18 9.84 -12.13
C LYS A 184 9.15 8.74 -11.88
N PRO A 185 8.11 8.61 -12.74
CA PRO A 185 7.03 7.64 -12.52
C PRO A 185 7.49 6.19 -12.31
N PHE A 186 8.48 5.72 -13.06
CA PHE A 186 9.04 4.36 -12.92
C PHE A 186 10.31 4.26 -12.05
N GLU A 187 10.76 5.37 -11.47
CA GLU A 187 11.92 5.32 -10.58
C GLU A 187 11.59 4.48 -9.35
N PRO A 188 12.51 3.61 -8.88
CA PRO A 188 12.25 2.75 -7.73
C PRO A 188 11.91 3.53 -6.46
N VAL A 189 10.77 3.23 -5.84
CA VAL A 189 10.45 3.67 -4.48
C VAL A 189 10.61 2.48 -3.55
N THR A 190 11.69 2.52 -2.79
CA THR A 190 12.09 1.44 -1.90
C THR A 190 12.50 2.01 -0.56
N PHE A 191 11.98 1.41 0.51
CA PHE A 191 12.40 1.69 1.87
C PHE A 191 13.07 0.44 2.46
N LYS A 192 14.21 0.64 3.10
CA LYS A 192 14.95 -0.42 3.78
C LYS A 192 15.46 0.07 5.12
N GLY A 193 15.62 -0.82 6.07
CA GLY A 193 16.17 -0.49 7.36
C GLY A 193 16.16 -1.66 8.32
N LEU A 194 16.51 -1.35 9.55
CA LEU A 194 16.48 -2.30 10.66
C LEU A 194 15.20 -2.09 11.48
N VAL A 195 14.74 -3.17 12.09
CA VAL A 195 13.60 -3.18 13.01
C VAL A 195 14.01 -3.78 14.35
N GLU A 196 13.39 -3.26 15.39
CA GLU A 196 13.52 -3.78 16.75
C GLU A 196 12.16 -4.34 17.26
N PRO A 197 12.16 -5.18 18.31
CA PRO A 197 10.91 -5.69 18.87
C PRO A 197 9.94 -4.57 19.26
N GLY A 198 8.71 -4.67 18.74
CA GLY A 198 7.67 -3.66 18.91
C GLY A 198 7.54 -2.65 17.77
N ASP A 199 8.50 -2.61 16.84
CA ASP A 199 8.37 -1.78 15.63
C ASP A 199 7.23 -2.28 14.75
N VAL A 200 6.61 -1.32 14.03
CA VAL A 200 5.54 -1.60 13.07
C VAL A 200 5.95 -1.12 11.68
N ILE A 201 5.88 -2.02 10.72
CA ILE A 201 6.01 -1.71 9.30
C ILE A 201 4.65 -1.96 8.65
N ALA A 202 4.13 -0.98 7.90
CA ALA A 202 2.82 -1.11 7.28
C ALA A 202 2.75 -0.44 5.91
N VAL A 203 1.75 -0.85 5.13
CA VAL A 203 1.37 -0.25 3.86
C VAL A 203 -0.16 -0.07 3.81
N CYS A 204 -0.62 0.99 3.14
CA CYS A 204 -2.03 1.33 2.98
C CYS A 204 -2.28 1.87 1.56
N SER A 205 -3.46 1.60 0.99
CA SER A 205 -3.90 2.21 -0.28
C SER A 205 -4.12 3.72 -0.12
N ASP A 206 -4.25 4.41 -1.24
CA ASP A 206 -4.48 5.86 -1.30
C ASP A 206 -5.90 6.27 -0.88
N GLY A 207 -6.84 5.33 -0.75
CA GLY A 207 -8.16 5.59 -0.18
C GLY A 207 -8.16 6.30 1.17
N ILE A 208 -7.01 6.34 1.85
CA ILE A 208 -6.77 7.18 3.03
C ILE A 208 -6.99 8.69 2.76
N ASN A 209 -6.93 9.12 1.50
CA ASN A 209 -7.20 10.50 1.06
C ASN A 209 -8.69 10.83 0.96
N SER A 210 -9.56 9.82 0.98
CA SER A 210 -10.97 9.96 0.62
C SER A 210 -11.90 10.34 1.78
N PHE A 211 -11.37 10.63 2.96
CA PHE A 211 -12.16 10.89 4.16
C PHE A 211 -12.79 12.27 4.17
N LYS A 212 -14.10 12.33 4.47
CA LYS A 212 -14.84 13.57 4.64
C LYS A 212 -15.74 13.51 5.86
N LYS A 213 -15.85 14.66 6.56
CA LYS A 213 -16.78 14.85 7.68
C LYS A 213 -18.04 15.58 7.18
N GLY A 214 -19.20 15.09 7.57
CA GLY A 214 -20.49 15.63 7.09
C GLY A 214 -20.66 15.64 5.57
N GLY A 215 -19.90 14.81 4.85
CA GLY A 215 -19.94 14.68 3.40
C GLY A 215 -19.22 15.80 2.61
N ALA A 216 -18.69 16.83 3.27
CA ALA A 216 -18.10 17.99 2.59
C ALA A 216 -16.70 18.38 3.10
N GLU A 217 -16.45 18.33 4.39
CA GLU A 217 -15.17 18.74 4.99
C GLU A 217 -14.13 17.62 4.82
N GLU A 218 -13.10 17.88 4.04
CA GLU A 218 -12.00 16.93 3.82
C GLU A 218 -11.13 16.77 5.06
N ILE A 219 -10.80 15.53 5.40
CA ILE A 219 -9.89 15.23 6.50
C ILE A 219 -8.52 14.94 5.90
N PRO A 220 -7.47 15.67 6.31
CA PRO A 220 -6.13 15.44 5.78
C PRO A 220 -5.67 13.98 5.97
N TRP A 221 -5.08 13.41 4.92
CA TRP A 221 -4.57 12.04 4.95
C TRP A 221 -3.60 11.78 6.13
N SER A 222 -2.79 12.78 6.48
CA SER A 222 -1.82 12.67 7.58
C SER A 222 -2.47 12.49 8.96
N VAL A 223 -3.69 13.02 9.14
CA VAL A 223 -4.50 12.79 10.34
C VAL A 223 -4.98 11.34 10.36
N MET A 224 -5.52 10.86 9.25
CA MET A 224 -6.01 9.49 9.15
C MET A 224 -4.88 8.48 9.26
N ALA A 225 -3.72 8.75 8.66
CA ALA A 225 -2.55 7.89 8.72
C ALA A 225 -2.07 7.64 10.17
N ARG A 226 -2.00 8.70 10.99
CA ARG A 226 -1.66 8.56 12.42
C ARG A 226 -2.69 7.76 13.19
N GLU A 227 -3.99 7.93 12.88
CA GLU A 227 -5.05 7.15 13.47
C GLU A 227 -4.96 5.67 13.10
N PHE A 228 -4.66 5.35 11.84
CA PHE A 228 -4.57 3.97 11.35
C PHE A 228 -3.49 3.17 12.07
N ILE A 229 -2.29 3.75 12.23
CA ILE A 229 -1.11 3.07 12.82
C ILE A 229 -1.12 3.04 14.36
N ASN A 230 -2.12 3.64 15.02
CA ASN A 230 -2.19 3.74 16.48
C ASN A 230 -2.84 2.50 17.10
N TYR A 231 -2.14 1.36 17.06
CA TYR A 231 -2.61 0.11 17.65
C TYR A 231 -2.48 0.13 19.18
N LYS A 232 -3.58 -0.19 19.89
CA LYS A 232 -3.57 -0.35 21.36
C LYS A 232 -2.95 -1.69 21.77
N THR A 233 -3.15 -2.71 20.97
CA THR A 233 -2.60 -4.07 21.19
C THR A 233 -2.29 -4.69 19.83
N THR A 234 -1.23 -5.47 19.77
CA THR A 234 -0.70 -6.03 18.52
C THR A 234 -0.86 -7.54 18.33
N PRO A 235 -1.21 -8.38 19.33
CA PRO A 235 -1.48 -9.80 19.10
C PRO A 235 -2.72 -10.05 18.23
N GLY A 236 -2.67 -11.09 17.38
CA GLY A 236 -3.79 -11.54 16.55
C GLY A 236 -4.20 -10.49 15.47
N VAL A 237 -5.47 -10.30 15.24
CA VAL A 237 -6.07 -9.46 14.19
C VAL A 237 -6.07 -7.95 14.57
N PHE A 238 -4.91 -7.35 14.71
CA PHE A 238 -4.75 -6.00 15.28
C PHE A 238 -5.12 -4.88 14.31
N VAL A 239 -4.86 -5.04 13.01
CA VAL A 239 -5.30 -4.10 11.96
C VAL A 239 -6.81 -4.12 11.86
N GLN A 240 -7.40 -5.32 11.77
CA GLN A 240 -8.85 -5.49 11.73
C GLN A 240 -9.54 -4.87 12.95
N ARG A 241 -9.00 -5.08 14.18
CA ARG A 241 -9.55 -4.47 15.39
C ARG A 241 -9.46 -2.95 15.34
N ARG A 242 -8.31 -2.40 14.89
CA ARG A 242 -8.12 -0.95 14.82
C ARG A 242 -9.08 -0.31 13.84
N LEU A 243 -9.12 -0.79 12.61
CA LEU A 243 -10.00 -0.23 11.58
C LEU A 243 -11.48 -0.41 11.92
N SER A 244 -11.87 -1.56 12.48
CA SER A 244 -13.24 -1.77 12.96
C SER A 244 -13.63 -0.84 14.11
N TRP A 245 -12.68 -0.50 14.99
CA TRP A 245 -12.92 0.48 16.04
C TRP A 245 -13.05 1.89 15.45
N LEU A 246 -12.16 2.29 14.56
CA LEU A 246 -12.19 3.57 13.85
C LEU A 246 -13.51 3.74 13.09
N LYS A 247 -13.95 2.73 12.33
CA LYS A 247 -15.21 2.76 11.59
C LYS A 247 -16.40 3.08 12.50
N ARG A 248 -16.43 2.54 13.73
CA ARG A 248 -17.46 2.87 14.71
C ARG A 248 -17.37 4.31 15.24
N GLN A 249 -16.16 4.88 15.37
CA GLN A 249 -15.99 6.29 15.73
C GLN A 249 -16.39 7.21 14.58
N TRP A 250 -15.95 6.92 13.36
CA TRP A 250 -16.32 7.67 12.16
C TRP A 250 -17.82 7.79 11.98
N THR A 251 -18.56 6.68 12.16
CA THR A 251 -20.04 6.71 12.12
C THR A 251 -20.63 7.70 13.13
N LYS A 252 -20.09 7.77 14.36
CA LYS A 252 -20.57 8.72 15.38
C LYS A 252 -20.22 10.17 15.05
N GLU A 253 -19.09 10.39 14.40
CA GLU A 253 -18.56 11.71 14.06
C GLU A 253 -19.01 12.18 12.66
N GLN A 254 -19.87 11.39 11.98
CA GLN A 254 -20.33 11.63 10.62
C GLN A 254 -19.16 11.71 9.61
N ILE A 255 -18.15 10.89 9.82
CA ILE A 255 -17.01 10.73 8.92
C ILE A 255 -17.25 9.52 8.02
N SER A 256 -17.04 9.69 6.72
CA SER A 256 -17.14 8.64 5.72
C SER A 256 -15.87 8.63 4.85
N HIS A 257 -15.49 7.44 4.35
CA HIS A 257 -14.49 7.29 3.29
C HIS A 257 -15.21 6.97 1.98
N TYR A 258 -14.80 7.60 0.92
CA TYR A 258 -15.48 7.51 -0.37
C TYR A 258 -14.84 6.47 -1.28
N ASP A 259 -13.54 6.31 -1.20
CA ASP A 259 -12.77 5.29 -1.89
C ASP A 259 -12.56 4.05 -1.01
N ASP A 260 -12.15 2.93 -1.61
CA ASP A 260 -11.78 1.70 -0.90
C ASP A 260 -10.54 1.93 -0.03
N ILE A 261 -10.43 1.20 1.05
CA ILE A 261 -9.30 1.27 1.96
C ILE A 261 -8.75 -0.12 2.20
N ALA A 262 -7.47 -0.30 1.95
CA ALA A 262 -6.76 -1.50 2.33
C ALA A 262 -5.52 -1.16 3.17
N MET A 263 -5.28 -1.93 4.22
CA MET A 263 -4.10 -1.81 5.06
C MET A 263 -3.57 -3.17 5.46
N ALA A 264 -2.25 -3.32 5.42
CA ALA A 264 -1.56 -4.50 5.92
C ALA A 264 -0.34 -4.07 6.74
N ALA A 265 -0.08 -4.76 7.85
CA ALA A 265 0.98 -4.39 8.78
C ALA A 265 1.68 -5.61 9.40
N ILE A 266 2.95 -5.40 9.75
CA ILE A 266 3.81 -6.33 10.48
C ILE A 266 4.20 -5.66 11.79
N VAL A 267 4.12 -6.40 12.89
CA VAL A 267 4.70 -6.05 14.19
C VAL A 267 5.83 -7.03 14.50
N VAL A 268 7.00 -6.48 14.80
CA VAL A 268 8.21 -7.26 15.07
C VAL A 268 8.28 -7.75 16.50
#